data_3298fbfb79c710f99435a6440ad58fb8
#
_entry.id   3298fbfb79c710f99435a6440ad58fb8
#
_cell.length_a   1.000
_cell.length_b   1.000
_cell.length_c   1.000
_cell.angle_alpha   90.00
_cell.angle_beta   90.00
_cell.angle_gamma   90.00
#
_symmetry.space_group_name_H-M   'P 1'
#
loop_
_entity.id
_entity.type
_entity.pdbx_description
1 polymer ?
#
loop_
_entity_poly.entity_id
_entity_poly.type
_entity_poly.pdbx_seq_one_letter_code
_entity_poly.pdbx_strand_id
1 'polypeptide(L)'
;MRTLRTTAAALLAVAALVGTAGSAYAAQRDEITGTSSSDDLKGTNGDDVVRGLGGNDALDGRKGHDVLIGGTGDDTITDWLGIAGQPDDGAVDTFKGGAGNDILYVGPGDTVFAGTGDDRVNGYYLGAGDIVHCGEGKDVLVVNEDLHGLETDQCEKILVKYAG
;
A
#
# COMPACT_ATOMS: atom_id res chain seq x y z
N MET A 1 -7.95 -7.53 -43.94
CA MET A 1 -8.54 -6.65 -42.95
C MET A 1 -9.14 -7.50 -41.83
N ARG A 2 -8.48 -7.62 -40.72
CA ARG A 2 -8.98 -8.31 -39.52
C ARG A 2 -9.10 -7.28 -38.40
N THR A 3 -10.32 -7.02 -37.97
CA THR A 3 -10.70 -6.11 -36.91
C THR A 3 -10.30 -6.69 -35.56
N LEU A 4 -9.46 -5.96 -34.81
CA LEU A 4 -9.23 -6.21 -33.40
C LEU A 4 -10.52 -5.97 -32.62
N ARG A 5 -10.93 -6.94 -31.84
CA ARG A 5 -11.98 -6.77 -30.84
C ARG A 5 -11.32 -6.49 -29.51
N THR A 6 -11.37 -5.26 -29.07
CA THR A 6 -11.12 -4.88 -27.69
C THR A 6 -12.33 -5.27 -26.86
N THR A 7 -12.16 -6.23 -25.96
CA THR A 7 -13.16 -6.52 -24.93
C THR A 7 -12.82 -5.76 -23.68
N ALA A 8 -13.33 -4.55 -23.54
CA ALA A 8 -13.43 -3.89 -22.28
C ALA A 8 -14.63 -4.49 -21.54
N ALA A 9 -14.39 -5.31 -20.54
CA ALA A 9 -15.43 -5.79 -19.63
C ALA A 9 -15.56 -4.82 -18.46
N ALA A 10 -16.28 -3.73 -18.68
CA ALA A 10 -16.80 -2.93 -17.59
C ALA A 10 -18.09 -3.60 -17.09
N LEU A 11 -18.04 -4.31 -15.98
CA LEU A 11 -19.23 -4.78 -15.31
C LEU A 11 -19.73 -3.67 -14.37
N LEU A 12 -20.63 -2.83 -14.89
CA LEU A 12 -21.49 -1.99 -14.07
C LEU A 12 -22.64 -2.86 -13.54
N ALA A 13 -22.57 -3.27 -12.29
CA ALA A 13 -23.75 -3.79 -11.59
C ALA A 13 -24.47 -2.62 -10.91
N VAL A 14 -25.42 -2.02 -11.59
CA VAL A 14 -26.40 -1.11 -10.97
C VAL A 14 -27.54 -1.97 -10.42
N ALA A 15 -27.54 -2.22 -9.12
CA ALA A 15 -28.71 -2.69 -8.41
C ALA A 15 -29.34 -1.51 -7.68
N ALA A 16 -30.34 -0.89 -8.29
CA ALA A 16 -31.22 0.04 -7.59
C ALA A 16 -32.21 -0.76 -6.75
N LEU A 17 -32.07 -0.73 -5.43
CA LEU A 17 -33.12 -1.13 -4.51
C LEU A 17 -33.44 0.05 -3.59
N VAL A 18 -34.61 0.64 -3.81
CA VAL A 18 -35.22 1.65 -2.94
C VAL A 18 -35.81 0.93 -1.73
N GLY A 19 -35.29 1.23 -0.54
CA GLY A 19 -35.83 0.68 0.71
C GLY A 19 -35.17 1.28 1.94
N THR A 20 -35.80 2.26 2.52
CA THR A 20 -35.79 2.78 3.92
C THR A 20 -34.66 2.39 4.88
N ALA A 21 -33.92 3.44 5.31
CA ALA A 21 -33.32 3.64 6.65
C ALA A 21 -32.33 2.58 7.15
N GLY A 22 -31.04 3.02 7.21
CA GLY A 22 -29.99 2.35 7.94
C GLY A 22 -29.05 1.54 7.04
N SER A 23 -28.43 2.20 6.08
CA SER A 23 -27.29 1.61 5.36
C SER A 23 -26.09 1.56 6.31
N ALA A 24 -25.91 0.42 6.99
CA ALA A 24 -24.56 -0.02 7.22
C ALA A 24 -23.95 -0.23 5.81
N TYR A 25 -23.14 0.71 5.36
CA TYR A 25 -22.19 0.43 4.29
C TYR A 25 -21.29 -0.67 4.86
N ALA A 26 -21.58 -1.92 4.53
CA ALA A 26 -20.57 -2.95 4.64
C ALA A 26 -19.39 -2.43 3.82
N ALA A 27 -18.23 -2.27 4.46
CA ALA A 27 -17.02 -1.93 3.77
C ALA A 27 -16.88 -2.91 2.60
N GLN A 28 -17.05 -2.42 1.39
CA GLN A 28 -16.94 -3.26 0.21
C GLN A 28 -15.45 -3.44 -0.03
N ARG A 29 -15.02 -4.67 0.06
CA ARG A 29 -13.65 -5.03 -0.26
C ARG A 29 -13.54 -5.12 -1.77
N ASP A 30 -12.77 -4.23 -2.37
CA ASP A 30 -12.52 -4.25 -3.78
C ASP A 30 -11.17 -4.95 -4.09
N GLU A 31 -11.10 -5.66 -5.21
CA GLU A 31 -9.86 -6.26 -5.70
C GLU A 31 -9.45 -5.54 -6.99
N ILE A 32 -8.33 -4.82 -6.90
CA ILE A 32 -7.78 -4.01 -7.97
C ILE A 32 -6.48 -4.66 -8.43
N THR A 33 -6.40 -4.97 -9.71
CA THR A 33 -5.25 -5.68 -10.26
C THR A 33 -4.73 -4.94 -11.49
N GLY A 34 -3.45 -4.64 -11.48
CA GLY A 34 -2.70 -4.04 -12.58
C GLY A 34 -2.30 -5.05 -13.66
N THR A 35 -1.23 -4.75 -14.34
CA THR A 35 -0.74 -5.53 -15.48
C THR A 35 0.71 -5.97 -15.28
N SER A 36 1.44 -6.25 -16.35
CA SER A 36 2.90 -6.44 -16.34
C SER A 36 3.66 -5.19 -16.78
N SER A 37 3.04 -4.04 -16.76
CA SER A 37 3.60 -2.74 -17.13
C SER A 37 3.33 -1.77 -16.00
N SER A 38 4.05 -0.67 -15.92
CA SER A 38 3.84 0.35 -14.90
C SER A 38 2.40 0.87 -14.87
N ASP A 39 1.75 0.74 -13.73
CA ASP A 39 0.36 1.10 -13.47
C ASP A 39 0.23 2.15 -12.35
N ASP A 40 -0.84 2.94 -12.36
CA ASP A 40 -1.24 3.84 -11.26
C ASP A 40 -2.59 3.33 -10.72
N LEU A 41 -2.53 2.64 -9.57
CA LEU A 41 -3.65 1.91 -8.99
C LEU A 41 -4.10 2.57 -7.69
N LYS A 42 -5.40 2.80 -7.57
CA LYS A 42 -5.99 3.46 -6.41
C LYS A 42 -7.14 2.66 -5.85
N GLY A 43 -7.06 2.39 -4.57
CA GLY A 43 -8.14 1.83 -3.77
C GLY A 43 -9.32 2.77 -3.59
N THR A 44 -10.22 2.39 -2.73
CA THR A 44 -11.43 3.14 -2.38
C THR A 44 -11.33 3.78 -0.98
N ASN A 45 -12.41 3.87 -0.25
CA ASN A 45 -12.40 4.24 1.18
C ASN A 45 -12.82 3.05 2.07
N GLY A 46 -12.73 1.86 1.54
CA GLY A 46 -13.04 0.62 2.24
C GLY A 46 -11.87 -0.34 2.10
N ASP A 47 -11.95 -1.48 2.77
CA ASP A 47 -10.88 -2.48 2.80
C ASP A 47 -10.62 -3.05 1.40
N ASP A 48 -9.45 -2.84 0.84
CA ASP A 48 -9.13 -3.21 -0.53
C ASP A 48 -7.97 -4.22 -0.63
N VAL A 49 -7.85 -4.85 -1.78
CA VAL A 49 -6.66 -5.60 -2.17
C VAL A 49 -6.16 -5.06 -3.50
N VAL A 50 -5.01 -4.39 -3.49
CA VAL A 50 -4.40 -3.79 -4.68
C VAL A 50 -3.14 -4.57 -5.04
N ARG A 51 -3.05 -5.01 -6.31
CA ARG A 51 -1.92 -5.77 -6.85
C ARG A 51 -1.38 -5.10 -8.10
N GLY A 52 -0.11 -4.69 -8.09
CA GLY A 52 0.60 -4.16 -9.25
C GLY A 52 0.89 -5.23 -10.29
N LEU A 53 1.39 -6.36 -9.88
CA LEU A 53 1.91 -7.52 -10.61
C LEU A 53 3.33 -7.32 -11.13
N GLY A 54 3.56 -6.47 -12.08
CA GLY A 54 4.90 -6.22 -12.59
C GLY A 54 5.01 -4.95 -13.40
N GLY A 55 6.22 -4.42 -13.47
CA GLY A 55 6.47 -3.05 -13.90
C GLY A 55 6.71 -2.18 -12.68
N ASN A 56 6.99 -0.92 -12.87
CA ASN A 56 7.18 0.01 -11.76
C ASN A 56 5.83 0.68 -11.46
N ASP A 57 5.17 0.23 -10.42
CA ASP A 57 3.79 0.57 -10.11
C ASP A 57 3.68 1.66 -9.04
N ALA A 58 2.59 2.41 -9.07
CA ALA A 58 2.18 3.31 -8.00
C ALA A 58 0.86 2.81 -7.41
N LEU A 59 0.88 2.38 -6.15
CA LEU A 59 -0.27 1.86 -5.44
C LEU A 59 -0.67 2.81 -4.30
N ASP A 60 -1.94 3.14 -4.21
CA ASP A 60 -2.54 3.98 -3.18
C ASP A 60 -3.78 3.27 -2.61
N GLY A 61 -3.69 2.75 -1.38
CA GLY A 61 -4.79 2.07 -0.69
C GLY A 61 -5.92 3.02 -0.34
N ARG A 62 -5.59 4.22 0.10
CA ARG A 62 -6.42 5.30 0.59
C ARG A 62 -6.89 5.08 2.02
N LYS A 63 -8.14 4.65 2.24
CA LYS A 63 -8.71 4.43 3.56
C LYS A 63 -9.24 3.02 3.68
N GLY A 64 -9.18 2.48 4.88
CA GLY A 64 -9.64 1.14 5.19
C GLY A 64 -8.47 0.22 5.50
N HIS A 65 -8.78 -1.03 5.83
CA HIS A 65 -7.74 -2.04 6.06
C HIS A 65 -7.34 -2.67 4.73
N ASP A 66 -6.22 -2.21 4.18
CA ASP A 66 -5.81 -2.52 2.82
C ASP A 66 -4.69 -3.57 2.77
N VAL A 67 -4.62 -4.29 1.66
CA VAL A 67 -3.50 -5.16 1.32
C VAL A 67 -2.91 -4.69 -0.01
N LEU A 68 -1.73 -4.09 0.05
CA LEU A 68 -1.05 -3.51 -1.10
C LEU A 68 0.13 -4.39 -1.49
N ILE A 69 0.19 -4.83 -2.73
CA ILE A 69 1.20 -5.76 -3.25
C ILE A 69 1.75 -5.18 -4.55
N GLY A 70 3.00 -4.69 -4.53
CA GLY A 70 3.70 -4.18 -5.70
C GLY A 70 3.93 -5.28 -6.72
N GLY A 71 4.81 -6.20 -6.41
CA GLY A 71 5.07 -7.36 -7.25
C GLY A 71 6.49 -7.45 -7.74
N THR A 72 6.74 -7.24 -9.03
CA THR A 72 8.10 -7.17 -9.59
C THR A 72 8.33 -5.84 -10.27
N GLY A 73 9.46 -5.20 -9.99
CA GLY A 73 9.80 -3.86 -10.46
C GLY A 73 9.97 -2.90 -9.29
N ASP A 74 10.37 -1.68 -9.56
CA ASP A 74 10.59 -0.70 -8.51
C ASP A 74 9.27 0.04 -8.24
N ASP A 75 8.59 -0.35 -7.17
CA ASP A 75 7.24 0.09 -6.86
C ASP A 75 7.22 1.25 -5.85
N THR A 76 6.15 2.02 -5.89
CA THR A 76 5.84 3.02 -4.86
C THR A 76 4.48 2.71 -4.25
N ILE A 77 4.46 2.43 -2.95
CA ILE A 77 3.27 1.96 -2.25
C ILE A 77 2.95 2.89 -1.08
N THR A 78 1.69 3.29 -0.99
CA THR A 78 1.17 4.16 0.07
C THR A 78 -0.30 3.83 0.34
N ASP A 79 -0.74 3.96 1.56
CA ASP A 79 -2.14 3.99 1.97
C ASP A 79 -2.67 5.43 2.11
N TRP A 80 -1.84 6.37 1.78
CA TRP A 80 -2.03 7.76 2.12
C TRP A 80 -2.17 8.62 0.87
N LEU A 81 -3.13 9.53 0.87
CA LEU A 81 -3.45 10.48 -0.22
C LEU A 81 -2.26 11.34 -0.73
N GLY A 82 -1.01 10.99 -0.39
CA GLY A 82 0.21 11.62 -0.91
C GLY A 82 0.36 13.11 -0.53
N ILE A 83 -0.45 13.60 0.41
CA ILE A 83 -0.38 14.99 0.87
C ILE A 83 0.43 15.02 2.17
N ALA A 84 1.65 15.51 2.11
CA ALA A 84 2.49 15.70 3.28
C ALA A 84 1.71 16.44 4.39
N GLY A 85 1.56 15.79 5.56
CA GLY A 85 0.87 16.35 6.73
C GLY A 85 -0.59 15.94 6.90
N GLN A 86 -1.13 15.06 6.06
CA GLN A 86 -2.38 14.38 6.39
C GLN A 86 -2.06 13.22 7.34
N PRO A 87 -2.78 13.07 8.45
CA PRO A 87 -2.62 11.88 9.27
C PRO A 87 -3.09 10.67 8.46
N ASP A 88 -2.38 9.57 8.61
CA ASP A 88 -2.85 8.23 8.34
C ASP A 88 -4.29 8.07 8.86
N ASP A 89 -5.11 7.28 8.21
CA ASP A 89 -6.51 7.12 8.60
C ASP A 89 -6.69 6.28 9.88
N GLY A 90 -5.58 5.69 10.40
CA GLY A 90 -5.52 4.86 11.61
C GLY A 90 -5.99 3.42 11.36
N ALA A 91 -6.12 3.01 10.13
CA ALA A 91 -6.35 1.62 9.76
C ALA A 91 -5.05 0.81 9.92
N VAL A 92 -5.16 -0.49 9.91
CA VAL A 92 -4.01 -1.41 9.94
C VAL A 92 -3.87 -2.05 8.58
N ASP A 93 -2.79 -1.71 7.88
CA ASP A 93 -2.57 -2.13 6.52
C ASP A 93 -1.45 -3.15 6.38
N THR A 94 -1.43 -3.82 5.25
CA THR A 94 -0.35 -4.75 4.91
C THR A 94 0.29 -4.34 3.60
N PHE A 95 1.57 -4.02 3.67
CA PHE A 95 2.40 -3.63 2.54
C PHE A 95 3.32 -4.75 2.13
N LYS A 96 3.38 -5.05 0.84
CA LYS A 96 4.33 -5.98 0.23
C LYS A 96 4.94 -5.32 -0.99
N GLY A 97 6.22 -4.93 -0.91
CA GLY A 97 6.97 -4.42 -2.05
C GLY A 97 7.11 -5.50 -3.10
N GLY A 98 7.92 -6.48 -2.83
CA GLY A 98 8.08 -7.63 -3.70
C GLY A 98 9.51 -7.82 -4.17
N ALA A 99 9.76 -7.70 -5.45
CA ALA A 99 11.11 -7.80 -6.01
C ALA A 99 11.44 -6.55 -6.84
N GLY A 100 12.48 -5.84 -6.47
CA GLY A 100 12.89 -4.56 -7.02
C GLY A 100 13.24 -3.60 -5.90
N ASN A 101 13.56 -2.35 -6.23
CA ASN A 101 13.90 -1.36 -5.21
C ASN A 101 12.67 -0.52 -4.90
N ASP A 102 11.97 -0.89 -3.86
CA ASP A 102 10.66 -0.35 -3.55
C ASP A 102 10.71 0.86 -2.61
N ILE A 103 9.70 1.71 -2.71
CA ILE A 103 9.50 2.83 -1.79
C ILE A 103 8.14 2.66 -1.12
N LEU A 104 8.13 2.45 0.20
CA LEU A 104 6.92 2.27 0.98
C LEU A 104 6.74 3.46 1.94
N TYR A 105 5.52 4.02 1.98
CA TYR A 105 5.12 5.04 2.93
C TYR A 105 4.07 4.45 3.84
N VAL A 106 4.37 4.35 5.11
CA VAL A 106 3.61 3.54 6.07
C VAL A 106 3.31 4.32 7.34
N GLY A 107 2.17 4.03 7.94
CA GLY A 107 1.65 4.65 9.15
C GLY A 107 1.71 3.75 10.37
N PRO A 108 1.12 4.18 11.50
CA PRO A 108 1.07 3.40 12.72
C PRO A 108 0.05 2.26 12.63
N GLY A 109 0.45 1.09 13.10
CA GLY A 109 -0.36 -0.14 13.11
C GLY A 109 -0.07 -1.08 11.95
N ASP A 110 0.77 -0.68 11.00
CA ASP A 110 1.00 -1.39 9.76
C ASP A 110 1.96 -2.57 9.89
N THR A 111 1.79 -3.49 8.92
CA THR A 111 2.72 -4.59 8.71
C THR A 111 3.36 -4.47 7.33
N VAL A 112 4.70 -4.45 7.30
CA VAL A 112 5.49 -4.20 6.10
C VAL A 112 6.39 -5.38 5.78
N PHE A 113 6.37 -5.82 4.53
CA PHE A 113 7.30 -6.74 3.91
C PHE A 113 7.87 -6.05 2.66
N ALA A 114 9.04 -5.41 2.76
CA ALA A 114 9.59 -4.68 1.63
C ALA A 114 10.02 -5.67 0.52
N GLY A 115 10.82 -6.68 0.84
CA GLY A 115 11.01 -7.79 -0.09
C GLY A 115 12.44 -8.08 -0.47
N THR A 116 12.74 -8.05 -1.76
CA THR A 116 14.09 -8.26 -2.28
C THR A 116 14.51 -7.09 -3.16
N GLY A 117 15.68 -6.53 -2.91
CA GLY A 117 16.21 -5.34 -3.58
C GLY A 117 16.65 -4.30 -2.56
N ASP A 118 17.11 -3.16 -3.00
CA ASP A 118 17.54 -2.09 -2.10
C ASP A 118 16.32 -1.19 -1.78
N ASP A 119 15.58 -1.52 -0.72
CA ASP A 119 14.29 -0.92 -0.41
C ASP A 119 14.37 0.30 0.50
N ARG A 120 13.33 1.12 0.44
CA ARG A 120 13.17 2.26 1.33
C ARG A 120 11.79 2.29 1.98
N VAL A 121 11.75 2.08 3.28
CA VAL A 121 10.54 2.23 4.08
C VAL A 121 10.57 3.58 4.79
N ASN A 122 9.58 4.43 4.52
CA ASN A 122 9.37 5.70 5.19
C ASN A 122 8.23 5.56 6.18
N GLY A 123 8.57 5.36 7.45
CA GLY A 123 7.62 5.16 8.52
C GLY A 123 7.32 6.47 9.25
N TYR A 124 6.06 6.86 9.28
CA TYR A 124 5.60 8.03 10.02
C TYR A 124 4.83 7.57 11.26
N TYR A 125 5.32 7.95 12.45
CA TYR A 125 4.72 7.60 13.74
C TYR A 125 4.70 6.10 14.05
N LEU A 126 5.64 5.34 13.49
CA LEU A 126 5.80 3.91 13.83
C LEU A 126 6.16 3.74 15.31
N GLY A 127 5.65 2.68 15.93
CA GLY A 127 5.86 2.40 17.34
C GLY A 127 5.48 1.00 17.76
N ALA A 128 4.93 0.85 18.95
CA ALA A 128 4.55 -0.44 19.48
C ALA A 128 3.39 -1.06 18.68
N GLY A 129 3.63 -2.24 18.13
CA GLY A 129 2.67 -2.99 17.35
C GLY A 129 2.93 -2.97 15.84
N ASP A 130 3.79 -2.08 15.37
CA ASP A 130 4.21 -2.08 13.98
C ASP A 130 5.28 -3.14 13.72
N ILE A 131 5.23 -3.73 12.54
CA ILE A 131 6.16 -4.77 12.12
C ILE A 131 6.74 -4.37 10.76
N VAL A 132 8.07 -4.25 10.69
CA VAL A 132 8.78 -3.93 9.44
C VAL A 132 9.83 -4.98 9.15
N HIS A 133 9.56 -5.80 8.13
CA HIS A 133 10.52 -6.71 7.53
C HIS A 133 11.08 -6.06 6.26
N CYS A 134 12.35 -5.65 6.31
CA CYS A 134 12.99 -5.03 5.15
C CYS A 134 13.32 -6.06 4.07
N GLY A 135 13.89 -7.20 4.44
CA GLY A 135 14.10 -8.31 3.51
C GLY A 135 15.54 -8.45 3.04
N GLU A 136 15.74 -8.85 1.78
CA GLU A 136 17.07 -9.05 1.20
C GLU A 136 17.51 -7.82 0.41
N GLY A 137 18.63 -7.20 0.77
CA GLY A 137 19.17 -6.06 0.04
C GLY A 137 19.99 -5.11 0.89
N LYS A 138 19.94 -3.84 0.57
CA LYS A 138 20.54 -2.75 1.38
C LYS A 138 19.44 -1.76 1.73
N ASP A 139 18.68 -2.12 2.72
CA ASP A 139 17.43 -1.48 3.01
C ASP A 139 17.58 -0.31 3.97
N VAL A 140 16.75 0.71 3.78
CA VAL A 140 16.75 1.91 4.60
C VAL A 140 15.37 2.13 5.19
N LEU A 141 15.26 1.95 6.51
CA LEU A 141 14.11 2.38 7.27
C LEU A 141 14.31 3.81 7.77
N VAL A 142 13.37 4.68 7.44
CA VAL A 142 13.36 6.08 7.89
C VAL A 142 12.18 6.26 8.83
N VAL A 143 12.45 6.70 10.05
CA VAL A 143 11.43 6.99 11.07
C VAL A 143 11.60 8.41 11.61
N ASN A 144 10.54 9.00 12.12
CA ASN A 144 10.56 10.37 12.63
C ASN A 144 10.44 10.46 14.16
N GLU A 145 10.31 9.33 14.85
CA GLU A 145 10.18 9.25 16.30
C GLU A 145 11.01 8.12 16.92
N ASP A 146 10.93 7.99 18.22
CA ASP A 146 11.64 6.97 18.98
C ASP A 146 11.04 5.58 18.72
N LEU A 147 11.90 4.61 18.49
CA LEU A 147 11.54 3.25 18.05
C LEU A 147 10.99 2.36 19.18
N HIS A 148 10.33 2.93 20.19
CA HIS A 148 9.85 2.16 21.34
C HIS A 148 8.78 1.14 20.94
N GLY A 149 9.18 -0.14 20.91
CA GLY A 149 8.30 -1.27 20.63
C GLY A 149 8.03 -1.56 19.15
N LEU A 150 8.73 -0.91 18.24
CA LEU A 150 8.76 -1.28 16.83
C LEU A 150 9.51 -2.61 16.67
N GLU A 151 8.91 -3.56 15.96
CA GLU A 151 9.55 -4.81 15.58
C GLU A 151 10.13 -4.68 14.16
N THR A 152 11.46 -4.76 14.05
CA THR A 152 12.14 -4.70 12.75
C THR A 152 13.11 -5.85 12.59
N ASP A 153 13.22 -6.38 11.37
CA ASP A 153 14.29 -7.28 10.99
C ASP A 153 14.83 -6.98 9.59
N GLN A 154 16.07 -7.39 9.35
CA GLN A 154 16.75 -7.28 8.06
C GLN A 154 16.80 -5.85 7.48
N CYS A 155 16.77 -4.81 8.32
CA CYS A 155 16.97 -3.42 7.90
C CYS A 155 18.42 -3.01 8.17
N GLU A 156 19.25 -2.82 7.14
CA GLU A 156 20.69 -2.53 7.28
C GLU A 156 20.94 -1.12 7.79
N LYS A 157 20.00 -0.22 7.55
CA LYS A 157 20.15 1.17 7.98
C LYS A 157 18.84 1.75 8.49
N ILE A 158 18.87 2.21 9.74
CA ILE A 158 17.75 2.94 10.34
C ILE A 158 18.14 4.41 10.48
N LEU A 159 17.33 5.31 9.93
CA LEU A 159 17.50 6.74 10.00
C LEU A 159 16.38 7.36 10.83
N VAL A 160 16.73 7.94 11.97
CA VAL A 160 15.78 8.69 12.79
C VAL A 160 15.83 10.16 12.37
N LYS A 161 14.70 10.69 11.91
CA LYS A 161 14.52 12.11 11.58
C LYS A 161 13.71 12.75 12.70
N TYR A 162 14.33 13.57 13.51
CA TYR A 162 13.59 14.38 14.48
C TYR A 162 12.89 15.53 13.73
N ALA A 163 11.59 15.71 13.99
CA ALA A 163 10.90 16.93 13.60
C ALA A 163 11.46 18.07 14.47
N GLY A 164 12.20 18.99 13.84
CA GLY A 164 12.74 20.19 14.48
C GLY A 164 11.67 21.26 14.66
#